data_32c7c0dc718842ef99b3f49fad1ba0ff
#
_entry.id   32c7c0dc718842ef99b3f49fad1ba0ff
#
_cell.length_a   1.000
_cell.length_b   1.000
_cell.length_c   1.000
_cell.angle_alpha   90.00
_cell.angle_beta   90.00
_cell.angle_gamma   90.00
#
_symmetry.space_group_name_H-M   'P 1'
#
loop_
_entity.id
_entity.type
_entity.pdbx_description
1 polymer ?
#
loop_
_entity_poly.entity_id
_entity_poly.type
_entity_poly.pdbx_seq_one_letter_code
_entity_poly.pdbx_strand_id
1 'polypeptide(L)'
;NPLPETVLGAASATYVNANNIGLPVAIYVLGSAQYVAPVLLLQLLVLAPITLGILDASTRGRVSVRGILTQPLRNPMIIASILGVGVAALGIPVPDAVIAPLDIIGGAAIPLVLMSFGMSLHGQRLLQAGTGRKQVAAAAVIKVVLMPVIAYLLGRFVFGLAGTELFAVVTVSALPTAQNIFNFASRYDRAVVVTRDTVLVTTIAAVPALVIVAALLA
;
A
#
# COMPACT_ATOMS: atom_id res chain seq x y z
N ASN A 1 4.47 -26.04 -6.65
CA ASN A 1 4.07 -24.99 -7.57
C ASN A 1 4.66 -23.66 -7.11
N PRO A 2 5.59 -23.05 -7.85
CA PRO A 2 6.23 -21.79 -7.45
C PRO A 2 5.34 -20.55 -7.68
N LEU A 3 4.13 -20.71 -8.22
CA LEU A 3 3.26 -19.60 -8.57
C LEU A 3 2.88 -18.71 -7.36
N PRO A 4 2.49 -19.24 -6.19
CA PRO A 4 2.20 -18.40 -5.02
C PRO A 4 3.39 -17.55 -4.58
N GLU A 5 4.59 -18.14 -4.54
CA GLU A 5 5.82 -17.46 -4.17
C GLU A 5 6.16 -16.36 -5.19
N THR A 6 5.97 -16.62 -6.48
CA THR A 6 6.18 -15.63 -7.56
C THR A 6 5.20 -14.47 -7.45
N VAL A 7 3.92 -14.75 -7.22
CA VAL A 7 2.86 -13.73 -7.06
C VAL A 7 3.13 -12.85 -5.83
N LEU A 8 3.47 -13.47 -4.69
CA LEU A 8 3.82 -12.73 -3.48
C LEU A 8 5.10 -11.91 -3.64
N GLY A 9 6.10 -12.45 -4.34
CA GLY A 9 7.32 -11.72 -4.67
C GLY A 9 7.05 -10.50 -5.56
N ALA A 10 6.26 -10.67 -6.63
CA ALA A 10 5.84 -9.57 -7.50
C ALA A 10 5.01 -8.52 -6.73
N ALA A 11 4.05 -8.98 -5.93
CA ALA A 11 3.25 -8.09 -5.09
C ALA A 11 4.14 -7.33 -4.07
N SER A 12 5.14 -7.99 -3.48
CA SER A 12 6.09 -7.34 -2.57
C SER A 12 6.90 -6.24 -3.24
N ALA A 13 7.21 -6.39 -4.53
CA ALA A 13 7.93 -5.39 -5.31
C ALA A 13 7.05 -4.25 -5.82
N THR A 14 5.73 -4.43 -5.94
CA THR A 14 4.83 -3.47 -6.60
C THR A 14 3.85 -2.77 -5.66
N TYR A 15 3.28 -3.46 -4.68
CA TYR A 15 2.34 -2.83 -3.76
C TYR A 15 3.01 -1.77 -2.89
N VAL A 16 2.39 -0.61 -2.81
CA VAL A 16 2.82 0.48 -1.92
C VAL A 16 2.01 0.46 -0.62
N ASN A 17 2.65 0.79 0.48
CA ASN A 17 1.99 0.95 1.78
C ASN A 17 1.17 2.25 1.82
N ALA A 18 0.17 2.32 0.96
CA ALA A 18 -0.67 3.50 0.77
C ALA A 18 -1.47 3.86 2.03
N ASN A 19 -1.92 2.87 2.79
CA ASN A 19 -2.73 3.10 3.98
C ASN A 19 -1.90 3.57 5.19
N ASN A 20 -0.91 2.77 5.61
CA ASN A 20 -0.23 3.02 6.89
C ASN A 20 0.83 4.12 6.81
N ILE A 21 1.50 4.26 5.67
CA ILE A 21 2.56 5.26 5.47
C ILE A 21 2.14 6.29 4.42
N GLY A 22 1.45 5.86 3.36
CA GLY A 22 1.06 6.74 2.27
C GLY A 22 0.07 7.82 2.70
N LEU A 23 -0.95 7.50 3.50
CA LEU A 23 -1.88 8.51 4.00
C LEU A 23 -1.20 9.59 4.84
N PRO A 24 -0.38 9.25 5.87
CA PRO A 24 0.39 10.27 6.59
C PRO A 24 1.30 11.11 5.68
N VAL A 25 2.03 10.47 4.77
CA VAL A 25 2.91 11.18 3.82
C VAL A 25 2.09 12.10 2.91
N ALA A 26 0.96 11.65 2.39
CA ALA A 26 0.10 12.46 1.55
C ALA A 26 -0.45 13.69 2.28
N ILE A 27 -0.87 13.53 3.54
CA ILE A 27 -1.44 14.64 4.31
C ILE A 27 -0.36 15.60 4.79
N TYR A 28 0.74 15.10 5.39
CA TYR A 28 1.73 15.96 6.04
C TYR A 28 2.83 16.46 5.11
N VAL A 29 3.14 15.76 4.01
CA VAL A 29 4.20 16.12 3.07
C VAL A 29 3.62 16.69 1.77
N LEU A 30 2.56 16.09 1.22
CA LEU A 30 1.95 16.54 -0.03
C LEU A 30 0.75 17.49 0.19
N GLY A 31 0.29 17.66 1.43
CA GLY A 31 -0.81 18.55 1.78
C GLY A 31 -2.21 18.04 1.51
N SER A 32 -2.38 16.84 0.90
CA SER A 32 -3.70 16.29 0.61
C SER A 32 -3.70 14.76 0.46
N ALA A 33 -4.68 14.10 1.08
CA ALA A 33 -4.90 12.65 0.94
C ALA A 33 -5.27 12.24 -0.50
N GLN A 34 -5.73 13.17 -1.34
CA GLN A 34 -6.13 12.90 -2.74
C GLN A 34 -5.01 12.28 -3.58
N TYR A 35 -3.74 12.57 -3.28
CA TYR A 35 -2.61 12.04 -4.03
C TYR A 35 -2.38 10.53 -3.84
N VAL A 36 -2.79 9.96 -2.71
CA VAL A 36 -2.65 8.53 -2.42
C VAL A 36 -3.95 7.74 -2.64
N ALA A 37 -5.09 8.40 -2.60
CA ALA A 37 -6.40 7.76 -2.70
C ALA A 37 -6.57 6.90 -3.96
N PRO A 38 -6.19 7.32 -5.19
CA PRO A 38 -6.33 6.49 -6.39
C PRO A 38 -5.54 5.18 -6.29
N VAL A 39 -4.31 5.22 -5.76
CA VAL A 39 -3.47 4.03 -5.60
C VAL A 39 -4.06 3.10 -4.53
N LEU A 40 -4.57 3.66 -3.45
CA LEU A 40 -5.23 2.89 -2.39
C LEU A 40 -6.46 2.15 -2.93
N LEU A 41 -7.31 2.85 -3.69
CA LEU A 41 -8.49 2.26 -4.32
C LEU A 41 -8.12 1.21 -5.37
N LEU A 42 -7.12 1.47 -6.22
CA LEU A 42 -6.61 0.50 -7.19
C LEU A 42 -6.13 -0.78 -6.49
N GLN A 43 -5.33 -0.64 -5.43
CA GLN A 43 -4.83 -1.79 -4.68
C GLN A 43 -5.97 -2.58 -4.02
N LEU A 44 -6.96 -1.88 -3.46
CA LEU A 44 -8.03 -2.49 -2.71
C LEU A 44 -9.09 -3.15 -3.60
N LEU A 45 -9.46 -2.49 -4.71
CA LEU A 45 -10.56 -2.92 -5.58
C LEU A 45 -10.10 -3.85 -6.71
N VAL A 46 -8.86 -3.72 -7.15
CA VAL A 46 -8.34 -4.45 -8.32
C VAL A 46 -7.23 -5.41 -7.94
N LEU A 47 -6.13 -4.87 -7.40
CA LEU A 47 -4.92 -5.68 -7.22
C LEU A 47 -5.07 -6.71 -6.10
N ALA A 48 -5.72 -6.38 -4.98
CA ALA A 48 -5.91 -7.32 -3.88
C ALA A 48 -6.84 -8.49 -4.28
N PRO A 49 -8.02 -8.28 -4.89
CA PRO A 49 -8.85 -9.36 -5.41
C PRO A 49 -8.13 -10.26 -6.41
N ILE A 50 -7.37 -9.69 -7.35
CA ILE A 50 -6.59 -10.46 -8.32
C ILE A 50 -5.52 -11.30 -7.62
N THR A 51 -4.72 -10.69 -6.74
CA THR A 51 -3.67 -11.39 -5.99
C THR A 51 -4.24 -12.54 -5.17
N LEU A 52 -5.31 -12.28 -4.40
CA LEU A 52 -5.97 -13.29 -3.59
C LEU A 52 -6.63 -14.37 -4.44
N GLY A 53 -7.21 -14.01 -5.58
CA GLY A 53 -7.79 -14.96 -6.52
C GLY A 53 -6.74 -15.92 -7.08
N ILE A 54 -5.57 -15.43 -7.47
CA ILE A 54 -4.48 -16.28 -7.96
C ILE A 54 -3.95 -17.18 -6.83
N LEU A 55 -3.80 -16.63 -5.61
CA LEU A 55 -3.37 -17.41 -4.45
C LEU A 55 -4.38 -18.51 -4.09
N ASP A 56 -5.68 -18.22 -4.08
CA ASP A 56 -6.73 -19.23 -3.84
C ASP A 56 -6.73 -20.33 -4.92
N ALA A 57 -6.61 -19.93 -6.20
CA ALA A 57 -6.54 -20.88 -7.31
C ALA A 57 -5.34 -21.82 -7.20
N SER A 58 -4.17 -21.26 -6.87
CA SER A 58 -2.91 -22.01 -6.87
C SER A 58 -2.68 -22.84 -5.61
N THR A 59 -3.33 -22.51 -4.49
CA THR A 59 -3.16 -23.22 -3.22
C THR A 59 -4.32 -24.14 -2.86
N ARG A 60 -5.55 -23.77 -3.20
CA ARG A 60 -6.76 -24.50 -2.80
C ARG A 60 -7.46 -25.22 -3.95
N GLY A 61 -6.99 -25.06 -5.20
CA GLY A 61 -7.57 -25.68 -6.38
C GLY A 61 -9.00 -25.25 -6.73
N ARG A 62 -9.55 -24.26 -6.02
CA ARG A 62 -10.90 -23.72 -6.26
C ARG A 62 -10.87 -22.22 -6.30
N VAL A 63 -11.28 -21.64 -7.42
CA VAL A 63 -11.53 -20.20 -7.55
C VAL A 63 -13.01 -19.95 -7.23
N SER A 64 -13.28 -19.29 -6.12
CA SER A 64 -14.62 -18.77 -5.87
C SER A 64 -14.73 -17.36 -6.45
N VAL A 65 -15.15 -17.26 -7.71
CA VAL A 65 -15.41 -15.96 -8.37
C VAL A 65 -16.35 -15.09 -7.51
N ARG A 66 -17.38 -15.72 -6.93
CA ARG A 66 -18.29 -15.05 -5.99
C ARG A 66 -17.56 -14.52 -4.76
N GLY A 67 -16.62 -15.31 -4.21
CA GLY A 67 -15.79 -14.88 -3.06
C GLY A 67 -14.93 -13.67 -3.41
N ILE A 68 -14.28 -13.68 -4.58
CA ILE A 68 -13.46 -12.55 -5.08
C ILE A 68 -14.31 -11.29 -5.27
N LEU A 69 -15.47 -11.40 -5.92
CA LEU A 69 -16.38 -10.28 -6.19
C LEU A 69 -17.06 -9.73 -4.91
N THR A 70 -17.30 -10.58 -3.91
CA THR A 70 -17.94 -10.13 -2.65
C THR A 70 -16.94 -9.66 -1.60
N GLN A 71 -15.65 -9.96 -1.74
CA GLN A 71 -14.62 -9.55 -0.79
C GLN A 71 -14.52 -8.02 -0.62
N PRO A 72 -14.53 -7.19 -1.68
CA PRO A 72 -14.59 -5.75 -1.53
C PRO A 72 -15.79 -5.27 -0.71
N LEU A 73 -16.97 -5.84 -0.93
CA LEU A 73 -18.20 -5.48 -0.23
C LEU A 73 -18.23 -5.86 1.26
N ARG A 74 -17.25 -6.62 1.73
CA ARG A 74 -17.07 -6.98 3.15
C ARG A 74 -15.95 -6.16 3.81
N ASN A 75 -15.27 -5.33 3.06
CA ASN A 75 -14.19 -4.51 3.59
C ASN A 75 -14.76 -3.20 4.13
N PRO A 76 -14.59 -2.91 5.43
CA PRO A 76 -15.16 -1.70 6.05
C PRO A 76 -14.63 -0.41 5.42
N MET A 77 -13.38 -0.38 4.93
CA MET A 77 -12.83 0.79 4.23
C MET A 77 -13.59 1.07 2.93
N ILE A 78 -13.88 0.01 2.13
CA ILE A 78 -14.60 0.17 0.87
C ILE A 78 -16.04 0.63 1.14
N ILE A 79 -16.70 0.01 2.13
CA ILE A 79 -18.07 0.39 2.51
C ILE A 79 -18.08 1.87 2.93
N ALA A 80 -17.19 2.27 3.81
CA ALA A 80 -17.08 3.65 4.27
C ALA A 80 -16.77 4.63 3.11
N SER A 81 -15.88 4.25 2.19
CA SER A 81 -15.54 5.07 1.02
C SER A 81 -16.73 5.24 0.08
N ILE A 82 -17.46 4.16 -0.20
CA ILE A 82 -18.68 4.23 -1.05
C ILE A 82 -19.74 5.11 -0.40
N LEU A 83 -19.97 4.96 0.91
CA LEU A 83 -20.92 5.78 1.66
C LEU A 83 -20.50 7.26 1.66
N GLY A 84 -19.22 7.54 1.95
CA GLY A 84 -18.70 8.92 1.94
C GLY A 84 -18.78 9.59 0.59
N VAL A 85 -18.39 8.90 -0.48
CA VAL A 85 -18.53 9.40 -1.87
C VAL A 85 -20.00 9.60 -2.23
N GLY A 86 -20.88 8.66 -1.84
CA GLY A 86 -22.31 8.78 -2.08
C GLY A 86 -22.91 10.01 -1.41
N VAL A 87 -22.61 10.23 -0.14
CA VAL A 87 -23.06 11.41 0.63
C VAL A 87 -22.56 12.71 -0.04
N ALA A 88 -21.27 12.75 -0.41
CA ALA A 88 -20.68 13.93 -1.07
C ALA A 88 -21.27 14.19 -2.46
N ALA A 89 -21.44 13.15 -3.28
CA ALA A 89 -21.96 13.26 -4.65
C ALA A 89 -23.44 13.67 -4.69
N LEU A 90 -24.21 13.23 -3.70
CA LEU A 90 -25.64 13.57 -3.58
C LEU A 90 -25.87 14.90 -2.83
N GLY A 91 -24.83 15.55 -2.33
CA GLY A 91 -24.93 16.79 -1.56
C GLY A 91 -25.76 16.66 -0.29
N ILE A 92 -25.77 15.46 0.33
CA ILE A 92 -26.58 15.20 1.54
C ILE A 92 -26.00 16.00 2.70
N PRO A 93 -26.76 16.92 3.32
CA PRO A 93 -26.30 17.63 4.50
C PRO A 93 -26.22 16.65 5.70
N VAL A 94 -25.01 16.44 6.21
CA VAL A 94 -24.80 15.62 7.40
C VAL A 94 -24.77 16.53 8.62
N PRO A 95 -25.60 16.30 9.64
CA PRO A 95 -25.63 17.12 10.85
C PRO A 95 -24.29 17.10 11.58
N ASP A 96 -23.87 18.22 12.19
CA ASP A 96 -22.63 18.34 12.94
C ASP A 96 -22.52 17.33 14.08
N ALA A 97 -23.63 16.97 14.69
CA ALA A 97 -23.68 15.93 15.72
C ALA A 97 -23.20 14.54 15.22
N VAL A 98 -23.27 14.28 13.90
CA VAL A 98 -22.76 13.05 13.27
C VAL A 98 -21.33 13.25 12.78
N ILE A 99 -21.03 14.40 12.19
CA ILE A 99 -19.69 14.70 11.63
C ILE A 99 -18.65 14.82 12.75
N ALA A 100 -18.91 15.55 13.81
CA ALA A 100 -17.92 15.82 14.85
C ALA A 100 -17.32 14.55 15.50
N PRO A 101 -18.09 13.51 15.87
CA PRO A 101 -17.51 12.25 16.33
C PRO A 101 -16.70 11.52 15.24
N LEU A 102 -17.14 11.58 13.97
CA LEU A 102 -16.41 10.96 12.86
C LEU A 102 -15.09 11.65 12.59
N ASP A 103 -15.02 12.97 12.71
CA ASP A 103 -13.78 13.74 12.56
C ASP A 103 -12.77 13.41 13.66
N ILE A 104 -13.23 13.24 14.91
CA ILE A 104 -12.35 12.83 16.03
C ILE A 104 -11.78 11.43 15.77
N ILE A 105 -12.64 10.47 15.39
CA ILE A 105 -12.22 9.09 15.09
C ILE A 105 -11.30 9.08 13.87
N GLY A 106 -11.64 9.81 12.82
CA GLY A 106 -10.84 9.95 11.61
C GLY A 106 -9.48 10.59 11.89
N GLY A 107 -9.42 11.63 12.70
CA GLY A 107 -8.17 12.28 13.13
C GLY A 107 -7.26 11.34 13.94
N ALA A 108 -7.84 10.46 14.76
CA ALA A 108 -7.09 9.45 15.51
C ALA A 108 -6.59 8.29 14.63
N ALA A 109 -7.16 8.07 13.45
CA ALA A 109 -6.84 6.92 12.60
C ALA A 109 -5.37 6.88 12.19
N ILE A 110 -4.80 8.02 11.76
CA ILE A 110 -3.40 8.11 11.31
C ILE A 110 -2.41 7.78 12.44
N PRO A 111 -2.46 8.43 13.63
CA PRO A 111 -1.58 8.07 14.74
C PRO A 111 -1.71 6.61 15.17
N LEU A 112 -2.93 6.08 15.23
CA LEU A 112 -3.18 4.69 15.63
C LEU A 112 -2.62 3.68 14.61
N VAL A 113 -2.74 3.98 13.32
CA VAL A 113 -2.17 3.16 12.24
C VAL A 113 -0.64 3.16 12.32
N LEU A 114 -0.01 4.33 12.51
CA LEU A 114 1.44 4.42 12.66
C LEU A 114 1.94 3.69 13.91
N MET A 115 1.25 3.81 15.03
CA MET A 115 1.56 3.09 16.26
C MET A 115 1.42 1.58 16.10
N SER A 116 0.32 1.11 15.50
CA SER A 116 0.09 -0.30 15.20
C SER A 116 1.19 -0.86 14.29
N PHE A 117 1.60 -0.09 13.29
CA PHE A 117 2.71 -0.47 12.41
C PHE A 117 4.02 -0.56 13.20
N GLY A 118 4.36 0.44 14.00
CA GLY A 118 5.54 0.42 14.87
C GLY A 118 5.57 -0.80 15.80
N MET A 119 4.45 -1.13 16.43
CA MET A 119 4.33 -2.34 17.26
C MET A 119 4.54 -3.63 16.47
N SER A 120 4.10 -3.70 15.22
CA SER A 120 4.26 -4.88 14.38
C SER A 120 5.72 -5.18 14.01
N LEU A 121 6.60 -4.19 14.14
CA LEU A 121 8.04 -4.33 13.91
C LEU A 121 8.79 -4.87 15.15
N HIS A 122 8.17 -4.84 16.32
CA HIS A 122 8.80 -5.28 17.56
C HIS A 122 9.16 -6.77 17.53
N GLY A 123 10.37 -7.12 17.97
CA GLY A 123 10.84 -8.51 18.04
C GLY A 123 11.16 -9.16 16.68
N GLN A 124 11.05 -8.45 15.56
CA GLN A 124 11.38 -8.98 14.25
C GLN A 124 12.91 -9.00 14.03
N ARG A 125 13.44 -10.14 13.59
CA ARG A 125 14.83 -10.29 13.15
C ARG A 125 14.88 -10.28 11.63
N LEU A 126 15.59 -9.30 11.08
CA LEU A 126 15.75 -9.12 9.63
C LEU A 126 16.75 -10.14 9.06
N LEU A 127 16.46 -10.58 7.84
CA LEU A 127 17.41 -11.29 6.98
C LEU A 127 18.07 -12.51 7.63
N GLN A 128 17.30 -13.34 8.31
CA GLN A 128 17.81 -14.57 8.87
C GLN A 128 18.42 -15.48 7.77
N ALA A 129 19.38 -16.32 8.13
CA ALA A 129 20.01 -17.24 7.18
C ALA A 129 18.95 -18.17 6.54
N GLY A 130 19.01 -18.36 5.21
CA GLY A 130 18.04 -19.19 4.47
C GLY A 130 16.77 -18.49 4.00
N THR A 131 16.61 -17.17 4.23
CA THR A 131 15.36 -16.44 4.03
C THR A 131 15.19 -15.80 2.65
N GLY A 132 15.88 -16.25 1.62
CA GLY A 132 15.72 -15.65 0.28
C GLY A 132 16.24 -14.21 0.18
N ARG A 133 17.40 -13.91 0.78
CA ARG A 133 18.00 -12.57 0.80
C ARG A 133 18.09 -11.88 -0.57
N LYS A 134 18.35 -12.68 -1.64
CA LYS A 134 18.40 -12.15 -3.02
C LYS A 134 17.04 -11.62 -3.49
N GLN A 135 15.95 -12.33 -3.16
CA GLN A 135 14.59 -11.91 -3.48
C GLN A 135 14.22 -10.64 -2.71
N VAL A 136 14.56 -10.58 -1.42
CA VAL A 136 14.34 -9.39 -0.58
C VAL A 136 15.11 -8.19 -1.15
N ALA A 137 16.40 -8.37 -1.48
CA ALA A 137 17.22 -7.31 -2.05
C ALA A 137 16.68 -6.83 -3.42
N ALA A 138 16.31 -7.77 -4.30
CA ALA A 138 15.74 -7.43 -5.60
C ALA A 138 14.43 -6.65 -5.46
N ALA A 139 13.51 -7.12 -4.61
CA ALA A 139 12.25 -6.43 -4.35
C ALA A 139 12.49 -5.03 -3.74
N ALA A 140 13.45 -4.89 -2.82
CA ALA A 140 13.79 -3.60 -2.22
C ALA A 140 14.36 -2.62 -3.26
N VAL A 141 15.28 -3.06 -4.11
CA VAL A 141 15.83 -2.22 -5.19
C VAL A 141 14.74 -1.79 -6.16
N ILE A 142 13.90 -2.71 -6.61
CA ILE A 142 12.76 -2.39 -7.48
C ILE A 142 11.89 -1.34 -6.80
N LYS A 143 11.53 -1.54 -5.54
CA LYS A 143 10.58 -0.72 -4.82
C LYS A 143 11.11 0.67 -4.49
N VAL A 144 12.33 0.75 -3.96
CA VAL A 144 12.87 2.00 -3.40
C VAL A 144 13.63 2.82 -4.44
N VAL A 145 14.13 2.18 -5.51
CA VAL A 145 14.92 2.84 -6.55
C VAL A 145 14.21 2.85 -7.90
N LEU A 146 13.90 1.69 -8.44
CA LEU A 146 13.37 1.61 -9.82
C LEU A 146 11.98 2.23 -9.95
N MET A 147 11.08 1.96 -9.01
CA MET A 147 9.71 2.49 -9.06
C MET A 147 9.67 4.02 -9.06
N PRO A 148 10.32 4.75 -8.13
CA PRO A 148 10.34 6.21 -8.17
C PRO A 148 11.07 6.78 -9.39
N VAL A 149 12.14 6.14 -9.88
CA VAL A 149 12.81 6.56 -11.12
C VAL A 149 11.88 6.41 -12.32
N ILE A 150 11.22 5.26 -12.47
CA ILE A 150 10.24 5.02 -13.55
C ILE A 150 9.08 6.01 -13.45
N ALA A 151 8.56 6.25 -12.24
CA ALA A 151 7.49 7.22 -12.02
C ALA A 151 7.90 8.64 -12.39
N TYR A 152 9.14 9.05 -12.07
CA TYR A 152 9.68 10.31 -12.51
C TYR A 152 9.79 10.41 -14.03
N LEU A 153 10.38 9.40 -14.69
CA LEU A 153 10.55 9.41 -16.13
C LEU A 153 9.21 9.42 -16.87
N LEU A 154 8.27 8.58 -16.46
CA LEU A 154 6.94 8.57 -17.06
C LEU A 154 6.17 9.85 -16.74
N GLY A 155 6.15 10.30 -15.50
CA GLY A 155 5.50 11.54 -15.09
C GLY A 155 6.02 12.75 -15.88
N ARG A 156 7.35 12.91 -15.91
CA ARG A 156 7.97 14.07 -16.55
C ARG A 156 7.88 14.05 -18.07
N PHE A 157 8.22 12.93 -18.72
CA PHE A 157 8.44 12.88 -20.16
C PHE A 157 7.26 12.33 -20.95
N VAL A 158 6.40 11.50 -20.33
CA VAL A 158 5.24 10.93 -21.02
C VAL A 158 3.97 11.71 -20.69
N PHE A 159 3.75 12.02 -19.40
CA PHE A 159 2.55 12.71 -18.95
C PHE A 159 2.72 14.23 -18.80
N GLY A 160 3.94 14.76 -18.95
CA GLY A 160 4.20 16.21 -18.87
C GLY A 160 3.97 16.81 -17.48
N LEU A 161 3.98 15.99 -16.42
CA LEU A 161 3.78 16.46 -15.05
C LEU A 161 4.93 17.34 -14.58
N ALA A 162 4.61 18.33 -13.74
CA ALA A 162 5.58 19.24 -13.14
C ALA A 162 5.15 19.65 -11.73
N GLY A 163 6.07 20.25 -10.96
CA GLY A 163 5.78 20.77 -9.62
C GLY A 163 5.17 19.71 -8.71
N THR A 164 4.12 20.09 -7.99
CA THR A 164 3.48 19.26 -6.96
C THR A 164 2.94 17.94 -7.51
N GLU A 165 2.45 17.89 -8.74
CA GLU A 165 1.92 16.64 -9.32
C GLU A 165 3.03 15.63 -9.58
N LEU A 166 4.17 16.07 -10.14
CA LEU A 166 5.33 15.20 -10.34
C LEU A 166 5.91 14.74 -9.00
N PHE A 167 6.04 15.66 -8.04
CA PHE A 167 6.49 15.34 -6.69
C PHE A 167 5.58 14.31 -6.02
N ALA A 168 4.26 14.46 -6.13
CA ALA A 168 3.30 13.53 -5.55
C ALA A 168 3.41 12.12 -6.16
N VAL A 169 3.46 12.00 -7.49
CA VAL A 169 3.54 10.71 -8.18
C VAL A 169 4.84 9.97 -7.80
N VAL A 170 5.96 10.68 -7.77
CA VAL A 170 7.27 10.09 -7.40
C VAL A 170 7.28 9.70 -5.92
N THR A 171 6.76 10.56 -5.04
CA THR A 171 6.65 10.29 -3.60
C THR A 171 5.79 9.05 -3.32
N VAL A 172 4.61 8.94 -3.94
CA VAL A 172 3.73 7.77 -3.76
C VAL A 172 4.40 6.49 -4.29
N SER A 173 5.15 6.56 -5.39
CA SER A 173 5.87 5.41 -5.92
C SER A 173 7.05 4.96 -5.06
N ALA A 174 7.67 5.89 -4.29
CA ALA A 174 8.75 5.63 -3.36
C ALA A 174 8.29 5.06 -2.01
N LEU A 175 6.98 4.96 -1.76
CA LEU A 175 6.45 4.34 -0.56
C LEU A 175 6.90 2.88 -0.43
N PRO A 176 7.13 2.37 0.79
CA PRO A 176 7.58 0.99 1.01
C PRO A 176 6.52 -0.03 0.61
N THR A 177 6.90 -1.30 0.63
CA THR A 177 6.00 -2.43 0.39
C THR A 177 4.84 -2.44 1.38
N ALA A 178 3.64 -2.71 0.90
CA ALA A 178 2.44 -2.79 1.71
C ALA A 178 2.49 -3.95 2.72
N GLN A 179 2.19 -3.68 3.98
CA GLN A 179 2.10 -4.70 5.03
C GLN A 179 1.03 -5.76 4.74
N ASN A 180 0.00 -5.41 3.97
CA ASN A 180 -1.06 -6.34 3.56
C ASN A 180 -0.50 -7.56 2.82
N ILE A 181 0.61 -7.44 2.10
CA ILE A 181 1.24 -8.57 1.39
C ILE A 181 1.79 -9.59 2.38
N PHE A 182 2.35 -9.16 3.51
CA PHE A 182 2.73 -10.06 4.60
C PHE A 182 1.50 -10.79 5.18
N ASN A 183 0.37 -10.09 5.34
CA ASN A 183 -0.87 -10.72 5.79
C ASN A 183 -1.38 -11.78 4.79
N PHE A 184 -1.25 -11.51 3.48
CA PHE A 184 -1.55 -12.51 2.45
C PHE A 184 -0.60 -13.71 2.53
N ALA A 185 0.71 -13.47 2.61
CA ALA A 185 1.71 -14.51 2.76
C ALA A 185 1.43 -15.41 3.98
N SER A 186 1.12 -14.81 5.13
CA SER A 186 0.78 -15.52 6.36
C SER A 186 -0.51 -16.32 6.24
N ARG A 187 -1.54 -15.77 5.59
CA ARG A 187 -2.83 -16.45 5.39
C ARG A 187 -2.71 -17.72 4.54
N TYR A 188 -1.83 -17.71 3.55
CA TYR A 188 -1.63 -18.82 2.62
C TYR A 188 -0.44 -19.71 3.00
N ASP A 189 0.30 -19.34 4.06
CA ASP A 189 1.54 -20.00 4.50
C ASP A 189 2.55 -20.15 3.35
N ARG A 190 2.78 -19.05 2.61
CA ARG A 190 3.69 -18.99 1.46
C ARG A 190 4.56 -17.74 1.51
N ALA A 191 5.86 -17.90 1.24
CA ALA A 191 6.86 -16.82 1.20
C ALA A 191 6.82 -15.87 2.42
N VAL A 192 6.36 -16.33 3.59
CA VAL A 192 6.09 -15.52 4.79
C VAL A 192 7.32 -14.72 5.20
N VAL A 193 8.48 -15.39 5.29
CA VAL A 193 9.73 -14.76 5.75
C VAL A 193 10.25 -13.75 4.73
N VAL A 194 10.24 -14.10 3.43
CA VAL A 194 10.68 -13.20 2.35
C VAL A 194 9.81 -11.94 2.31
N THR A 195 8.50 -12.11 2.39
CA THR A 195 7.55 -11.00 2.36
C THR A 195 7.71 -10.09 3.58
N ARG A 196 7.83 -10.68 4.78
CA ARG A 196 8.08 -9.94 6.03
C ARG A 196 9.35 -9.12 5.93
N ASP A 197 10.45 -9.76 5.53
CA ASP A 197 11.76 -9.11 5.46
C ASP A 197 11.76 -8.02 4.37
N THR A 198 11.03 -8.22 3.25
CA THR A 198 10.87 -7.18 2.22
C THR A 198 10.11 -5.97 2.77
N VAL A 199 9.00 -6.18 3.49
CA VAL A 199 8.25 -5.07 4.12
C VAL A 199 9.17 -4.28 5.06
N LEU A 200 9.94 -4.96 5.92
CA LEU A 200 10.84 -4.31 6.87
C LEU A 200 11.98 -3.56 6.19
N VAL A 201 12.67 -4.20 5.25
CA VAL A 201 13.80 -3.58 4.52
C VAL A 201 13.33 -2.37 3.73
N THR A 202 12.22 -2.50 2.99
CA THR A 202 11.68 -1.38 2.20
C THR A 202 11.17 -0.26 3.09
N THR A 203 10.61 -0.55 4.26
CA THR A 203 10.17 0.48 5.21
C THR A 203 11.34 1.31 5.73
N ILE A 204 12.45 0.65 6.09
CA ILE A 204 13.65 1.36 6.54
C ILE A 204 14.26 2.16 5.37
N ALA A 205 14.35 1.56 4.20
CA ALA A 205 14.96 2.17 3.02
C ALA A 205 14.09 3.29 2.40
N ALA A 206 12.78 3.27 2.60
CA ALA A 206 11.88 4.31 2.10
C ALA A 206 12.11 5.66 2.79
N VAL A 207 12.57 5.69 4.05
CA VAL A 207 12.82 6.94 4.76
C VAL A 207 13.86 7.81 4.03
N PRO A 208 15.11 7.34 3.79
CA PRO A 208 16.06 8.12 3.02
C PRO A 208 15.61 8.36 1.57
N ALA A 209 14.90 7.43 0.94
CA ALA A 209 14.38 7.63 -0.41
C ALA A 209 13.38 8.78 -0.49
N LEU A 210 12.42 8.84 0.44
CA LEU A 210 11.45 9.93 0.52
C LEU A 210 12.12 11.29 0.80
N VAL A 211 13.16 11.31 1.65
CA VAL A 211 13.96 12.53 1.90
C VAL A 211 14.65 12.98 0.62
N ILE A 212 15.26 12.06 -0.14
CA ILE A 212 15.91 12.39 -1.42
C ILE A 212 14.89 12.91 -2.43
N VAL A 213 13.72 12.25 -2.55
CA VAL A 213 12.65 12.69 -3.45
C VAL A 213 12.18 14.10 -3.07
N ALA A 214 11.97 14.37 -1.78
CA ALA A 214 11.59 15.69 -1.31
C ALA A 214 12.68 16.72 -1.61
N ALA A 215 13.96 16.41 -1.37
CA ALA A 215 15.07 17.35 -1.64
C ALA A 215 15.25 17.68 -3.12
N LEU A 216 14.82 16.79 -4.03
CA LEU A 216 14.99 16.98 -5.47
C LEU A 216 13.76 17.58 -6.16
N LEU A 217 12.56 17.41 -5.61
CA LEU A 217 11.30 17.70 -6.31
C LEU A 217 10.32 18.59 -5.53
N ALA A 218 10.53 18.81 -4.22
CA ALA A 218 9.66 19.68 -3.40
C ALA A 218 9.96 21.18 -3.57
#